data_79902636f9963edf5f22b72e4fee1022
#
_entry.id   79902636f9963edf5f22b72e4fee1022
#
_cell.length_a   1.000
_cell.length_b   1.000
_cell.length_c   1.000
_cell.angle_alpha   90.00
_cell.angle_beta   90.00
_cell.angle_gamma   90.00
#
_symmetry.space_group_name_H-M   'P 1'
#
loop_
_entity.id
_entity.type
_entity.pdbx_description
1 polymer ?
#
loop_
_entity_poly.entity_id
_entity_poly.type
_entity_poly.pdbx_seq_one_letter_code
_entity_poly.pdbx_strand_id
1 'polypeptide(L)'
;IYFVHGTSAAGTVPLTLEEGVAKGRVQVIETGRVNELMIENTGTEPVFVQAGDIVKGGKQDRVLTVSLLLPANSGRLPIQSFCVEQGRWTARGKEDANKFSSATEAMPSRAALLAMAAPAPAKESGYRAAGERPDGGDVAGKQKKVWDSVAATQSKLADGVGASVNSPASGTSLQLSLENEKLKGARAGYLAALKGKGEAEADIVGYVVAINGQVSSANLYPSNAMFRKMWNKQLAAVVTEAIGEKKAAGEASPPPAPAQAAEFLAEAERGKPSARAEAIGTRQETRDGDKTLFNEAKSNDGAWLHRSYLAK
;
A
#
# COMPACT_ATOMS: atom_id res chain seq x y z
N ILE A 1 -3.26 -15.58 -9.41
CA ILE A 1 -3.01 -14.22 -9.96
C ILE A 1 -3.45 -14.20 -11.39
N TYR A 2 -4.18 -13.17 -11.79
CA TYR A 2 -4.58 -12.86 -13.17
C TYR A 2 -3.85 -11.60 -13.59
N PHE A 3 -3.20 -11.59 -14.74
CA PHE A 3 -2.59 -10.39 -15.28
C PHE A 3 -3.59 -9.61 -16.11
N VAL A 4 -3.50 -8.28 -16.00
CA VAL A 4 -4.33 -7.36 -16.75
C VAL A 4 -3.49 -6.81 -17.91
N HIS A 5 -3.94 -7.09 -19.12
CA HIS A 5 -3.30 -6.63 -20.36
C HIS A 5 -3.92 -5.32 -20.81
N GLY A 6 -3.10 -4.40 -21.28
CA GLY A 6 -3.57 -3.08 -21.71
C GLY A 6 -2.50 -2.28 -22.46
N THR A 7 -2.95 -1.21 -23.09
CA THR A 7 -2.04 -0.28 -23.77
C THR A 7 -1.31 0.59 -22.77
N SER A 8 0.01 0.61 -22.85
CA SER A 8 0.82 1.51 -22.04
C SER A 8 0.62 2.96 -22.45
N ALA A 9 0.36 3.83 -21.47
CA ALA A 9 0.39 5.27 -21.69
C ALA A 9 1.79 5.71 -22.10
N ALA A 10 1.87 6.66 -23.03
CA ALA A 10 3.13 7.29 -23.42
C ALA A 10 3.59 8.25 -22.31
N GLY A 11 4.89 8.48 -22.24
CA GLY A 11 5.50 9.43 -21.31
C GLY A 11 6.65 8.87 -20.48
N THR A 12 7.23 9.72 -19.66
CA THR A 12 8.34 9.35 -18.79
C THR A 12 7.83 8.53 -17.60
N VAL A 13 8.47 7.40 -17.35
CA VAL A 13 8.17 6.56 -16.19
C VAL A 13 8.85 7.14 -14.95
N PRO A 14 8.13 7.54 -13.91
CA PRO A 14 8.71 8.11 -12.70
C PRO A 14 9.60 7.11 -11.97
N LEU A 15 10.46 7.61 -11.08
CA LEU A 15 11.11 6.76 -10.09
C LEU A 15 10.04 6.23 -9.11
N THR A 16 10.27 5.05 -8.55
CA THR A 16 9.51 4.61 -7.37
C THR A 16 10.04 5.30 -6.11
N LEU A 17 9.28 5.29 -5.03
CA LEU A 17 9.76 5.77 -3.73
C LEU A 17 11.06 5.09 -3.32
N GLU A 18 11.16 3.76 -3.50
CA GLU A 18 12.34 2.98 -3.19
C GLU A 18 13.56 3.41 -4.02
N GLU A 19 13.40 3.56 -5.34
CA GLU A 19 14.45 4.07 -6.22
C GLU A 19 14.88 5.49 -5.85
N GLY A 20 13.93 6.37 -5.53
CA GLY A 20 14.20 7.76 -5.14
C GLY A 20 14.99 7.85 -3.83
N VAL A 21 14.60 7.07 -2.82
CA VAL A 21 15.31 7.00 -1.54
C VAL A 21 16.70 6.37 -1.71
N ALA A 22 16.81 5.27 -2.44
CA ALA A 22 18.09 4.58 -2.70
C ALA A 22 19.10 5.47 -3.44
N LYS A 23 18.60 6.33 -4.35
CA LYS A 23 19.43 7.33 -5.07
C LYS A 23 19.74 8.58 -4.22
N GLY A 24 19.25 8.67 -2.98
CA GLY A 24 19.40 9.86 -2.13
C GLY A 24 18.64 11.08 -2.67
N ARG A 25 17.67 10.89 -3.56
CA ARG A 25 16.85 11.96 -4.16
C ARG A 25 15.59 12.25 -3.34
N VAL A 26 15.10 11.26 -2.61
CA VAL A 26 13.92 11.42 -1.75
C VAL A 26 14.30 11.23 -0.30
N GLN A 27 13.78 12.12 0.54
CA GLN A 27 13.87 12.03 1.98
C GLN A 27 12.46 11.99 2.57
N VAL A 28 12.23 11.06 3.49
CA VAL A 28 11.05 11.03 4.34
C VAL A 28 11.50 11.38 5.75
N ILE A 29 10.83 12.35 6.36
CA ILE A 29 11.31 13.05 7.54
C ILE A 29 10.23 12.98 8.64
N GLU A 30 10.63 12.65 9.85
CA GLU A 30 9.77 12.60 11.03
C GLU A 30 9.32 14.01 11.45
N THR A 31 8.02 14.18 11.71
CA THR A 31 7.44 15.45 12.18
C THR A 31 7.15 15.46 13.68
N GLY A 32 7.22 14.29 14.33
CA GLY A 32 6.73 14.11 15.69
C GLY A 32 5.20 14.00 15.79
N ARG A 33 4.49 13.97 14.66
CA ARG A 33 3.04 13.74 14.60
C ARG A 33 2.76 12.31 14.15
N VAL A 34 1.80 11.66 14.81
CA VAL A 34 1.50 10.24 14.56
C VAL A 34 1.08 9.95 13.12
N ASN A 35 0.34 10.86 12.50
CA ASN A 35 -0.31 10.62 11.21
C ASN A 35 0.21 11.50 10.07
N GLU A 36 1.34 12.18 10.26
CA GLU A 36 1.93 13.06 9.28
C GLU A 36 3.45 12.92 9.27
N LEU A 37 4.02 12.79 8.10
CA LEU A 37 5.44 12.89 7.82
C LEU A 37 5.68 14.04 6.83
N MET A 38 6.92 14.46 6.67
CA MET A 38 7.32 15.30 5.54
C MET A 38 8.03 14.42 4.51
N ILE A 39 7.81 14.73 3.23
CA ILE A 39 8.52 14.11 2.11
C ILE A 39 9.12 15.19 1.23
N GLU A 40 10.31 14.96 0.72
CA GLU A 40 11.03 15.89 -0.14
C GLU A 40 11.69 15.14 -1.29
N ASN A 41 11.50 15.61 -2.51
CA ASN A 41 12.24 15.15 -3.68
C ASN A 41 13.21 16.27 -4.13
N THR A 42 14.49 16.06 -3.95
CA THR A 42 15.56 16.97 -4.39
C THR A 42 16.07 16.62 -5.80
N GLY A 43 15.52 15.57 -6.41
CA GLY A 43 15.87 15.12 -7.76
C GLY A 43 15.12 15.88 -8.85
N THR A 44 15.57 15.69 -10.08
CA THR A 44 14.99 16.31 -11.29
C THR A 44 13.92 15.44 -11.96
N GLU A 45 13.68 14.25 -11.42
CA GLU A 45 12.66 13.30 -11.92
C GLU A 45 11.52 13.22 -10.92
N PRO A 46 10.26 13.12 -11.36
CA PRO A 46 9.14 12.87 -10.46
C PRO A 46 9.26 11.47 -9.84
N VAL A 47 8.69 11.31 -8.65
CA VAL A 47 8.71 10.05 -7.90
C VAL A 47 7.29 9.58 -7.61
N PHE A 48 6.99 8.37 -8.00
CA PHE A 48 5.73 7.73 -7.67
C PHE A 48 5.79 7.13 -6.26
N VAL A 49 4.84 7.52 -5.43
CA VAL A 49 4.58 6.98 -4.09
C VAL A 49 3.27 6.21 -4.17
N GLN A 50 3.23 4.98 -3.65
CA GLN A 50 2.01 4.17 -3.65
C GLN A 50 1.41 4.06 -2.24
N ALA A 51 0.09 4.14 -2.15
CA ALA A 51 -0.62 3.79 -0.92
C ALA A 51 -0.26 2.34 -0.51
N GLY A 52 0.16 2.16 0.74
CA GLY A 52 0.70 0.89 1.21
C GLY A 52 2.23 0.80 1.21
N ASP A 53 2.95 1.78 0.66
CA ASP A 53 4.40 1.85 0.82
C ASP A 53 4.76 2.00 2.31
N ILE A 54 5.69 1.16 2.78
CA ILE A 54 6.20 1.21 4.15
C ILE A 54 7.52 1.97 4.16
N VAL A 55 7.66 2.88 5.13
CA VAL A 55 8.91 3.55 5.44
C VAL A 55 9.36 3.14 6.84
N LYS A 56 10.62 2.69 6.93
CA LYS A 56 11.25 2.10 8.10
C LYS A 56 12.16 3.11 8.79
N GLY A 57 12.05 3.22 10.10
CA GLY A 57 12.88 4.12 10.90
C GLY A 57 12.09 5.16 11.68
N GLY A 58 12.61 6.37 11.78
CA GLY A 58 12.00 7.42 12.56
C GLY A 58 11.71 7.01 14.00
N LYS A 59 10.66 7.58 14.56
CA LYS A 59 10.17 7.18 15.90
C LYS A 59 9.36 5.89 15.86
N GLN A 60 8.76 5.56 14.72
CA GLN A 60 8.00 4.33 14.47
C GLN A 60 7.96 4.08 12.95
N ASP A 61 7.93 2.82 12.53
CA ASP A 61 7.69 2.48 11.13
C ASP A 61 6.30 2.99 10.69
N ARG A 62 6.20 3.49 9.46
CA ARG A 62 4.99 4.09 8.90
C ARG A 62 4.58 3.41 7.61
N VAL A 63 3.27 3.44 7.33
CA VAL A 63 2.70 3.15 6.01
C VAL A 63 2.12 4.42 5.43
N LEU A 64 2.40 4.70 4.16
CA LEU A 64 1.85 5.83 3.42
C LEU A 64 0.45 5.50 2.93
N THR A 65 -0.47 6.48 2.96
CA THR A 65 -1.90 6.20 2.77
C THR A 65 -2.43 6.57 1.40
N VAL A 66 -1.65 7.30 0.61
CA VAL A 66 -2.08 7.85 -0.69
C VAL A 66 -1.11 7.50 -1.79
N SER A 67 -1.64 7.23 -2.99
CA SER A 67 -0.84 7.12 -4.20
C SER A 67 -0.73 8.49 -4.85
N LEU A 68 0.49 8.96 -5.10
CA LEU A 68 0.74 10.29 -5.65
C LEU A 68 2.01 10.36 -6.50
N LEU A 69 2.10 11.41 -7.29
CA LEU A 69 3.30 11.76 -8.04
C LEU A 69 3.99 12.94 -7.36
N LEU A 70 5.05 12.68 -6.60
CA LEU A 70 5.87 13.70 -5.97
C LEU A 70 6.69 14.41 -7.05
N PRO A 71 6.50 15.73 -7.26
CA PRO A 71 7.16 16.42 -8.34
C PRO A 71 8.69 16.51 -8.14
N ALA A 72 9.40 16.77 -9.23
CA ALA A 72 10.83 17.13 -9.17
C ALA A 72 11.02 18.39 -8.33
N ASN A 73 12.12 18.45 -7.57
CA ASN A 73 12.45 19.61 -6.72
C ASN A 73 11.25 20.10 -5.88
N SER A 74 10.55 19.14 -5.25
CA SER A 74 9.25 19.40 -4.61
C SER A 74 9.32 20.35 -3.41
N GLY A 75 10.50 20.54 -2.82
CA GLY A 75 10.59 21.04 -1.45
C GLY A 75 9.94 20.04 -0.47
N ARG A 76 9.82 20.45 0.79
CA ARG A 76 9.23 19.64 1.85
C ARG A 76 7.71 19.76 1.83
N LEU A 77 7.03 18.63 1.65
CA LEU A 77 5.58 18.53 1.56
C LEU A 77 5.04 17.57 2.62
N PRO A 78 3.91 17.86 3.27
CA PRO A 78 3.30 16.94 4.23
C PRO A 78 2.70 15.73 3.51
N ILE A 79 2.90 14.53 4.07
CA ILE A 79 2.29 13.30 3.57
C ILE A 79 1.62 12.54 4.72
N GLN A 80 0.41 12.05 4.46
CA GLN A 80 -0.33 11.28 5.45
C GLN A 80 0.23 9.87 5.59
N SER A 81 0.28 9.40 6.83
CA SER A 81 0.76 8.07 7.18
C SER A 81 0.04 7.50 8.39
N PHE A 82 0.13 6.19 8.57
CA PHE A 82 -0.23 5.52 9.83
C PHE A 82 0.96 4.74 10.38
N CYS A 83 1.01 4.60 11.71
CA CYS A 83 2.00 3.78 12.37
C CYS A 83 1.68 2.29 12.14
N VAL A 84 2.69 1.51 11.74
CA VAL A 84 2.62 0.04 11.63
C VAL A 84 3.48 -0.65 12.68
N GLU A 85 3.76 0.07 13.76
CA GLU A 85 4.49 -0.35 14.93
C GLU A 85 3.90 0.35 16.15
N GLN A 86 3.33 -0.39 17.08
CA GLN A 86 2.69 0.19 18.26
C GLN A 86 3.69 0.29 19.43
N GLY A 87 3.67 1.42 20.16
CA GLY A 87 4.38 1.59 21.41
C GLY A 87 5.81 2.13 21.33
N ARG A 88 6.52 2.02 20.20
CA ARG A 88 7.84 2.64 20.05
C ARG A 88 7.68 4.14 19.70
N TRP A 89 8.44 4.98 20.38
CA TRP A 89 8.49 6.43 20.10
C TRP A 89 9.93 6.97 20.19
N THR A 90 10.89 6.12 19.85
CA THR A 90 12.33 6.40 19.87
C THR A 90 13.01 5.76 18.68
N ALA A 91 14.27 6.12 18.39
CA ALA A 91 15.07 5.41 17.41
C ALA A 91 15.24 3.93 17.80
N ARG A 92 15.25 3.03 16.82
CA ARG A 92 15.51 1.61 17.01
C ARG A 92 16.97 1.33 16.68
N GLY A 93 17.75 0.92 17.69
CA GLY A 93 19.16 0.62 17.52
C GLY A 93 19.96 1.81 16.97
N LYS A 94 20.54 1.65 15.78
CA LYS A 94 21.32 2.70 15.09
C LYS A 94 20.51 3.48 14.02
N GLU A 95 19.19 3.26 13.92
CA GLU A 95 18.33 3.99 12.99
C GLU A 95 18.26 5.48 13.40
N ASP A 96 18.12 6.36 12.41
CA ASP A 96 17.94 7.79 12.64
C ASP A 96 16.49 8.06 13.07
N ALA A 97 16.28 8.67 14.23
CA ALA A 97 14.95 9.02 14.74
C ALA A 97 14.21 10.06 13.87
N ASN A 98 14.91 10.74 12.97
CA ASN A 98 14.36 11.82 12.16
C ASN A 98 14.18 11.44 10.68
N LYS A 99 14.71 10.29 10.26
CA LYS A 99 14.71 9.87 8.85
C LYS A 99 14.20 8.45 8.69
N PHE A 100 13.71 8.19 7.49
CA PHE A 100 13.21 6.88 7.10
C PHE A 100 13.96 6.34 5.89
N SER A 101 14.13 5.02 5.84
CA SER A 101 14.44 4.27 4.62
C SER A 101 13.15 3.74 3.99
N SER A 102 13.14 3.52 2.68
CA SER A 102 12.04 2.79 2.04
C SER A 102 12.17 1.30 2.31
N ALA A 103 11.09 0.66 2.70
CA ALA A 103 11.05 -0.79 2.79
C ALA A 103 10.96 -1.42 1.39
N THR A 104 11.52 -2.62 1.26
CA THR A 104 11.38 -3.44 0.05
C THR A 104 10.01 -4.13 -0.04
N GLU A 105 9.27 -4.14 1.06
CA GLU A 105 7.92 -4.67 1.17
C GLU A 105 6.88 -3.55 1.22
N ALA A 106 5.67 -3.84 0.73
CA ALA A 106 4.48 -3.02 0.92
C ALA A 106 3.56 -3.67 1.96
N MET A 107 2.55 -2.93 2.41
CA MET A 107 1.51 -3.41 3.32
C MET A 107 0.83 -4.67 2.76
N PRO A 108 0.99 -5.84 3.37
CA PRO A 108 0.42 -7.09 2.85
C PRO A 108 -1.01 -7.35 3.33
N SER A 109 -1.57 -6.47 4.14
CA SER A 109 -2.89 -6.67 4.75
C SER A 109 -3.97 -5.86 4.04
N ARG A 110 -4.88 -6.55 3.33
CA ARG A 110 -6.08 -5.95 2.76
C ARG A 110 -6.93 -5.23 3.82
N ALA A 111 -7.08 -5.82 5.00
CA ALA A 111 -7.82 -5.21 6.11
C ALA A 111 -7.22 -3.87 6.55
N ALA A 112 -5.88 -3.77 6.61
CA ALA A 112 -5.20 -2.52 6.92
C ALA A 112 -5.38 -1.50 5.79
N LEU A 113 -5.26 -1.92 4.52
CA LEU A 113 -5.48 -1.04 3.37
C LEU A 113 -6.93 -0.51 3.34
N LEU A 114 -7.93 -1.34 3.63
CA LEU A 114 -9.32 -0.92 3.77
C LEU A 114 -9.51 0.08 4.92
N ALA A 115 -8.88 -0.17 6.07
CA ALA A 115 -8.98 0.73 7.23
C ALA A 115 -8.39 2.12 6.94
N MET A 116 -7.30 2.18 6.18
CA MET A 116 -6.66 3.45 5.80
C MET A 116 -7.47 4.22 4.75
N ALA A 117 -7.97 3.52 3.74
CA ALA A 117 -8.62 4.11 2.57
C ALA A 117 -10.09 4.48 2.80
N ALA A 118 -10.75 3.89 3.81
CA ALA A 118 -12.15 4.17 4.10
C ALA A 118 -12.38 5.70 4.27
N PRO A 119 -13.37 6.29 3.58
CA PRO A 119 -13.71 7.70 3.79
C PRO A 119 -14.04 7.94 5.26
N ALA A 120 -13.71 9.13 5.75
CA ALA A 120 -14.18 9.53 7.05
C ALA A 120 -15.72 9.54 7.06
N PRO A 121 -16.38 9.03 8.12
CA PRO A 121 -17.83 9.12 8.22
C PRO A 121 -18.23 10.58 8.05
N ALA A 122 -19.21 10.83 7.17
CA ALA A 122 -19.78 12.16 7.01
C ALA A 122 -20.28 12.59 8.38
N LYS A 123 -19.63 13.56 9.01
CA LYS A 123 -20.21 14.22 10.17
C LYS A 123 -21.47 14.91 9.66
N GLU A 124 -22.62 14.55 10.24
CA GLU A 124 -23.84 15.30 10.04
C GLU A 124 -23.52 16.79 10.21
N SER A 125 -24.01 17.59 9.27
CA SER A 125 -23.79 19.02 9.13
C SER A 125 -24.15 19.77 10.41
N GLY A 126 -23.20 19.86 11.33
CA GLY A 126 -23.25 20.70 12.53
C GLY A 126 -22.11 21.71 12.45
N TYR A 127 -22.44 22.94 12.78
CA TYR A 127 -21.57 24.12 12.85
C TYR A 127 -20.10 23.80 13.15
N ARG A 128 -19.20 24.07 12.21
CA ARG A 128 -17.77 23.93 12.41
C ARG A 128 -17.24 25.09 13.22
N ALA A 129 -16.60 24.81 14.36
CA ALA A 129 -15.87 25.82 15.10
C ALA A 129 -14.66 26.29 14.28
N ALA A 130 -14.38 27.59 14.26
CA ALA A 130 -13.23 28.17 13.57
C ALA A 130 -11.93 27.57 14.16
N GLY A 131 -11.16 26.84 13.34
CA GLY A 131 -9.91 26.17 13.74
C GLY A 131 -9.90 24.64 13.58
N GLU A 132 -11.03 24.00 13.30
CA GLU A 132 -11.03 22.57 12.97
C GLU A 132 -10.50 22.33 11.53
N ARG A 133 -9.52 21.44 11.42
CA ARG A 133 -8.96 21.03 10.11
C ARG A 133 -10.00 20.28 9.27
N PRO A 134 -9.98 20.40 7.92
CA PRO A 134 -10.96 19.78 7.03
C PRO A 134 -11.03 18.24 7.09
N ASP A 135 -9.98 17.59 7.60
CA ASP A 135 -9.74 16.17 7.67
C ASP A 135 -9.99 15.51 9.04
N GLY A 136 -10.81 16.17 9.89
CA GLY A 136 -11.24 15.68 11.21
C GLY A 136 -12.08 14.39 11.20
N GLY A 137 -11.79 13.48 10.23
CA GLY A 137 -12.22 12.10 10.29
C GLY A 137 -11.56 11.39 11.47
N ASP A 138 -12.14 10.30 11.94
CA ASP A 138 -11.69 9.48 13.06
C ASP A 138 -10.28 8.88 12.79
N VAL A 139 -9.26 9.74 12.81
CA VAL A 139 -7.86 9.37 12.58
C VAL A 139 -7.37 8.41 13.67
N ALA A 140 -7.78 8.62 14.92
CA ALA A 140 -7.41 7.75 16.04
C ALA A 140 -8.07 6.37 15.91
N GLY A 141 -9.33 6.30 15.51
CA GLY A 141 -10.01 5.04 15.25
C GLY A 141 -9.42 4.30 14.04
N LYS A 142 -9.04 4.99 12.97
CA LYS A 142 -8.31 4.39 11.84
C LYS A 142 -6.95 3.87 12.27
N GLN A 143 -6.18 4.64 13.04
CA GLN A 143 -4.89 4.19 13.56
C GLN A 143 -5.04 2.92 14.40
N LYS A 144 -6.07 2.86 15.27
CA LYS A 144 -6.36 1.66 16.03
C LYS A 144 -6.64 0.47 15.13
N LYS A 145 -7.50 0.62 14.11
CA LYS A 145 -7.81 -0.44 13.14
C LYS A 145 -6.56 -0.91 12.39
N VAL A 146 -5.63 -0.02 12.05
CA VAL A 146 -4.35 -0.37 11.43
C VAL A 146 -3.51 -1.23 12.39
N TRP A 147 -3.38 -0.85 13.66
CA TRP A 147 -2.66 -1.66 14.65
C TRP A 147 -3.31 -3.02 14.88
N ASP A 148 -4.64 -3.08 15.01
CA ASP A 148 -5.39 -4.33 15.15
C ASP A 148 -5.13 -5.23 13.93
N SER A 149 -5.12 -4.66 12.72
CA SER A 149 -4.81 -5.39 11.48
C SER A 149 -3.35 -5.86 11.42
N VAL A 150 -2.40 -5.07 11.92
CA VAL A 150 -0.98 -5.47 12.02
C VAL A 150 -0.84 -6.66 12.97
N ALA A 151 -1.42 -6.58 14.16
CA ALA A 151 -1.37 -7.68 15.14
C ALA A 151 -2.01 -8.96 14.58
N ALA A 152 -3.17 -8.85 13.92
CA ALA A 152 -3.82 -9.97 13.26
C ALA A 152 -2.95 -10.56 12.12
N THR A 153 -2.30 -9.71 11.34
CA THR A 153 -1.38 -10.14 10.28
C THR A 153 -0.19 -10.90 10.86
N GLN A 154 0.43 -10.39 11.92
CA GLN A 154 1.55 -11.07 12.59
C GLN A 154 1.14 -12.45 13.11
N SER A 155 -0.05 -12.58 13.72
CA SER A 155 -0.58 -13.87 14.18
C SER A 155 -0.80 -14.84 13.03
N LYS A 156 -1.50 -14.42 11.96
CA LYS A 156 -1.75 -15.25 10.78
C LYS A 156 -0.46 -15.70 10.09
N LEU A 157 0.54 -14.81 10.01
CA LEU A 157 1.85 -15.15 9.46
C LEU A 157 2.58 -16.16 10.33
N ALA A 158 2.51 -16.04 11.66
CA ALA A 158 3.10 -17.01 12.58
C ALA A 158 2.48 -18.40 12.40
N ASP A 159 1.16 -18.47 12.26
CA ASP A 159 0.43 -19.71 11.96
C ASP A 159 0.84 -20.26 10.57
N GLY A 160 0.90 -19.40 9.55
CA GLY A 160 1.24 -19.77 8.18
C GLY A 160 2.65 -20.32 8.01
N VAL A 161 3.63 -19.84 8.80
CA VAL A 161 5.02 -20.32 8.77
C VAL A 161 5.37 -21.30 9.89
N GLY A 162 4.43 -21.56 10.82
CA GLY A 162 4.63 -22.46 11.96
C GLY A 162 5.62 -21.93 13.00
N ALA A 163 5.81 -20.60 13.11
CA ALA A 163 6.71 -19.98 14.09
C ALA A 163 6.43 -18.49 14.21
N SER A 164 6.78 -17.90 15.37
CA SER A 164 6.68 -16.44 15.56
C SER A 164 7.47 -15.68 14.47
N VAL A 165 6.86 -14.65 13.92
CA VAL A 165 7.48 -13.69 13.00
C VAL A 165 7.87 -12.39 13.70
N ASN A 166 7.55 -12.24 14.99
CA ASN A 166 7.83 -11.03 15.76
C ASN A 166 9.33 -10.89 16.00
N SER A 167 9.82 -9.65 15.93
CA SER A 167 11.22 -9.35 16.19
C SER A 167 11.46 -9.01 17.65
N PRO A 168 12.55 -9.52 18.29
CA PRO A 168 12.94 -9.09 19.64
C PRO A 168 13.23 -7.58 19.73
N ALA A 169 13.63 -6.94 18.62
CA ALA A 169 13.93 -5.51 18.60
C ALA A 169 12.68 -4.63 18.68
N SER A 170 11.53 -5.13 18.18
CA SER A 170 10.21 -4.52 18.32
C SER A 170 9.15 -5.55 17.93
N GLY A 171 8.47 -6.13 18.92
CA GLY A 171 7.48 -7.20 18.70
C GLY A 171 6.25 -6.76 17.91
N THR A 172 5.96 -5.47 17.89
CA THR A 172 4.80 -4.89 17.18
C THR A 172 5.12 -4.31 15.83
N SER A 173 6.39 -4.31 15.40
CA SER A 173 6.78 -3.80 14.07
C SER A 173 6.38 -4.79 12.99
N LEU A 174 5.45 -4.36 12.13
CA LEU A 174 5.12 -5.12 10.92
C LEU A 174 6.35 -5.27 10.02
N GLN A 175 7.11 -4.19 9.83
CA GLN A 175 8.28 -4.21 8.94
C GLN A 175 9.32 -5.26 9.37
N LEU A 176 9.62 -5.34 10.68
CA LEU A 176 10.54 -6.37 11.16
C LEU A 176 9.96 -7.79 11.04
N SER A 177 8.64 -7.93 11.14
CA SER A 177 7.99 -9.23 10.88
C SER A 177 8.11 -9.63 9.40
N LEU A 178 7.99 -8.68 8.48
CA LEU A 178 8.19 -8.92 7.04
C LEU A 178 9.64 -9.29 6.69
N GLU A 179 10.60 -8.83 7.49
CA GLU A 179 12.03 -9.16 7.38
C GLU A 179 12.40 -10.50 8.07
N ASN A 180 11.46 -11.20 8.71
CA ASN A 180 11.72 -12.46 9.40
C ASN A 180 12.20 -13.54 8.41
N GLU A 181 13.31 -14.24 8.75
CA GLU A 181 13.96 -15.20 7.85
C GLU A 181 13.06 -16.42 7.52
N LYS A 182 12.24 -16.89 8.47
CA LYS A 182 11.29 -17.99 8.20
C LYS A 182 10.22 -17.56 7.20
N LEU A 183 9.73 -16.32 7.33
CA LEU A 183 8.77 -15.76 6.38
C LEU A 183 9.41 -15.55 5.00
N LYS A 184 10.65 -15.05 4.94
CA LYS A 184 11.40 -14.96 3.68
C LYS A 184 11.57 -16.33 3.02
N GLY A 185 11.93 -17.34 3.79
CA GLY A 185 12.02 -18.72 3.31
C GLY A 185 10.71 -19.26 2.77
N ALA A 186 9.60 -19.01 3.49
CA ALA A 186 8.26 -19.44 3.05
C ALA A 186 7.82 -18.73 1.75
N ARG A 187 8.21 -17.47 1.53
CA ARG A 187 7.90 -16.71 0.31
C ARG A 187 8.74 -17.12 -0.89
N ALA A 188 9.97 -17.60 -0.68
CA ALA A 188 10.97 -17.75 -1.73
C ALA A 188 10.49 -18.57 -2.93
N GLY A 189 9.85 -19.72 -2.69
CA GLY A 189 9.32 -20.58 -3.75
C GLY A 189 8.23 -19.91 -4.59
N TYR A 190 7.31 -19.18 -3.95
CA TYR A 190 6.24 -18.45 -4.64
C TYR A 190 6.81 -17.29 -5.47
N LEU A 191 7.75 -16.52 -4.91
CA LEU A 191 8.40 -15.43 -5.61
C LEU A 191 9.16 -15.92 -6.83
N ALA A 192 9.93 -17.02 -6.70
CA ALA A 192 10.64 -17.61 -7.82
C ALA A 192 9.70 -18.09 -8.94
N ALA A 193 8.55 -18.67 -8.59
CA ALA A 193 7.58 -19.17 -9.56
C ALA A 193 6.80 -18.07 -10.29
N LEU A 194 6.55 -16.93 -9.63
CA LEU A 194 5.61 -15.91 -10.11
C LEU A 194 6.27 -14.65 -10.67
N LYS A 195 7.48 -14.31 -10.21
CA LYS A 195 8.19 -13.09 -10.64
C LYS A 195 8.27 -12.98 -12.16
N GLY A 196 8.84 -13.98 -12.83
CA GLY A 196 9.02 -14.00 -14.27
C GLY A 196 7.71 -13.97 -15.07
N LYS A 197 6.60 -14.44 -14.47
CA LYS A 197 5.29 -14.42 -15.14
C LYS A 197 4.73 -12.99 -15.30
N GLY A 198 4.92 -12.12 -14.30
CA GLY A 198 4.55 -10.72 -14.43
C GLY A 198 5.46 -9.93 -15.38
N GLU A 199 6.66 -10.43 -15.64
CA GLU A 199 7.63 -9.79 -16.53
C GLU A 199 7.58 -10.35 -17.97
N ALA A 200 6.77 -11.40 -18.23
CA ALA A 200 6.81 -12.16 -19.49
C ALA A 200 6.32 -11.35 -20.69
N GLU A 201 5.28 -10.54 -20.52
CA GLU A 201 4.61 -9.86 -21.62
C GLU A 201 4.70 -8.33 -21.48
N ALA A 202 4.84 -7.64 -22.63
CA ALA A 202 5.10 -6.20 -22.65
C ALA A 202 3.84 -5.33 -22.49
N ASP A 203 2.68 -5.94 -22.48
CA ASP A 203 1.37 -5.29 -22.34
C ASP A 203 0.70 -5.52 -20.97
N ILE A 204 1.36 -6.23 -20.05
CA ILE A 204 0.87 -6.36 -18.69
C ILE A 204 0.96 -5.00 -17.99
N VAL A 205 -0.18 -4.47 -17.56
CA VAL A 205 -0.29 -3.17 -16.87
C VAL A 205 -0.81 -3.31 -15.44
N GLY A 206 -1.11 -4.52 -14.99
CA GLY A 206 -1.61 -4.76 -13.65
C GLY A 206 -1.90 -6.22 -13.35
N TYR A 207 -2.48 -6.45 -12.18
CA TYR A 207 -2.81 -7.79 -11.72
C TYR A 207 -4.05 -7.79 -10.84
N VAL A 208 -4.74 -8.92 -10.81
CA VAL A 208 -5.82 -9.27 -9.88
C VAL A 208 -5.39 -10.47 -9.07
N VAL A 209 -5.58 -10.42 -7.75
CA VAL A 209 -5.26 -11.50 -6.82
C VAL A 209 -6.51 -12.18 -6.35
N ALA A 210 -6.50 -13.51 -6.35
CA ALA A 210 -7.47 -14.32 -5.64
C ALA A 210 -6.75 -15.17 -4.59
N ILE A 211 -7.32 -15.20 -3.39
CA ILE A 211 -6.85 -16.02 -2.26
C ILE A 211 -8.02 -16.90 -1.82
N ASN A 212 -7.76 -18.18 -1.63
CA ASN A 212 -8.78 -19.17 -1.21
C ASN A 212 -10.04 -19.16 -2.10
N GLY A 213 -9.86 -19.00 -3.42
CA GLY A 213 -10.98 -19.03 -4.37
C GLY A 213 -11.79 -17.74 -4.47
N GLN A 214 -11.39 -16.66 -3.79
CA GLN A 214 -12.08 -15.38 -3.82
C GLN A 214 -11.15 -14.27 -4.28
N VAL A 215 -11.65 -13.35 -5.13
CA VAL A 215 -10.89 -12.16 -5.52
C VAL A 215 -10.67 -11.30 -4.29
N SER A 216 -9.43 -10.93 -4.04
CA SER A 216 -8.99 -10.18 -2.86
C SER A 216 -8.69 -8.72 -3.21
N SER A 217 -7.83 -8.49 -4.20
CA SER A 217 -7.35 -7.16 -4.54
C SER A 217 -6.83 -7.08 -5.96
N ALA A 218 -6.66 -5.86 -6.46
CA ALA A 218 -5.99 -5.61 -7.72
C ALA A 218 -5.25 -4.26 -7.68
N ASN A 219 -4.20 -4.14 -8.50
CA ASN A 219 -3.51 -2.89 -8.77
C ASN A 219 -3.24 -2.76 -10.26
N LEU A 220 -3.54 -1.58 -10.83
CA LEU A 220 -3.29 -1.24 -12.21
C LEU A 220 -2.42 0.02 -12.31
N TYR A 221 -1.53 0.02 -13.29
CA TYR A 221 -0.56 1.09 -13.55
C TYR A 221 -0.73 1.61 -14.99
N PRO A 222 -0.36 2.86 -15.27
CA PRO A 222 -0.58 3.46 -16.59
C PRO A 222 0.28 2.84 -17.71
N SER A 223 1.34 2.11 -17.35
CA SER A 223 2.22 1.48 -18.32
C SER A 223 2.85 0.18 -17.80
N ASN A 224 3.23 -0.70 -18.71
CA ASN A 224 3.99 -1.89 -18.40
C ASN A 224 5.32 -1.57 -17.69
N ALA A 225 5.98 -0.49 -18.09
CA ALA A 225 7.23 -0.07 -17.46
C ALA A 225 7.03 0.31 -15.98
N MET A 226 5.93 1.02 -15.65
CA MET A 226 5.60 1.32 -14.25
C MET A 226 5.19 0.06 -13.49
N PHE A 227 4.36 -0.79 -14.09
CA PHE A 227 3.99 -2.08 -13.52
C PHE A 227 5.23 -2.91 -13.14
N ARG A 228 6.20 -3.06 -14.04
CA ARG A 228 7.44 -3.83 -13.79
C ARG A 228 8.26 -3.28 -12.63
N LYS A 229 8.33 -1.96 -12.48
CA LYS A 229 9.02 -1.33 -11.33
C LYS A 229 8.34 -1.69 -9.99
N MET A 230 7.01 -1.79 -9.99
CA MET A 230 6.24 -2.08 -8.78
C MET A 230 6.07 -3.58 -8.51
N TRP A 231 6.16 -4.42 -9.56
CA TRP A 231 5.77 -5.83 -9.52
C TRP A 231 6.42 -6.63 -8.39
N ASN A 232 7.74 -6.57 -8.25
CA ASN A 232 8.45 -7.37 -7.25
C ASN A 232 7.99 -7.05 -5.82
N LYS A 233 7.81 -5.78 -5.50
CA LYS A 233 7.36 -5.30 -4.20
C LYS A 233 5.91 -5.71 -3.94
N GLN A 234 5.05 -5.55 -4.92
CA GLN A 234 3.64 -5.92 -4.83
C GLN A 234 3.46 -7.44 -4.74
N LEU A 235 4.22 -8.19 -5.52
CA LEU A 235 4.21 -9.66 -5.45
C LEU A 235 4.60 -10.16 -4.05
N ALA A 236 5.63 -9.56 -3.45
CA ALA A 236 6.04 -9.90 -2.08
C ALA A 236 4.91 -9.66 -1.07
N ALA A 237 4.19 -8.54 -1.18
CA ALA A 237 3.04 -8.22 -0.32
C ALA A 237 1.90 -9.23 -0.50
N VAL A 238 1.53 -9.51 -1.75
CA VAL A 238 0.48 -10.47 -2.11
C VAL A 238 0.79 -11.88 -1.61
N VAL A 239 2.01 -12.37 -1.84
CA VAL A 239 2.45 -13.69 -1.36
C VAL A 239 2.45 -13.74 0.17
N THR A 240 2.84 -12.66 0.82
CA THR A 240 2.80 -12.56 2.29
C THR A 240 1.37 -12.66 2.81
N GLU A 241 0.42 -11.93 2.22
CA GLU A 241 -0.99 -12.03 2.59
C GLU A 241 -1.52 -13.46 2.38
N ALA A 242 -1.21 -14.09 1.24
CA ALA A 242 -1.63 -15.44 0.93
C ALA A 242 -1.08 -16.50 1.92
N ILE A 243 0.16 -16.31 2.41
CA ILE A 243 0.73 -17.17 3.47
C ILE A 243 -0.06 -17.02 4.76
N GLY A 244 -0.40 -15.80 5.16
CA GLY A 244 -1.21 -15.54 6.36
C GLY A 244 -2.65 -16.06 6.25
N GLU A 245 -3.21 -16.09 5.04
CA GLU A 245 -4.57 -16.59 4.77
C GLU A 245 -4.61 -18.08 4.39
N LYS A 246 -3.50 -18.81 4.53
CA LYS A 246 -3.41 -20.22 4.15
C LYS A 246 -4.40 -21.06 4.95
N LYS A 247 -5.24 -21.79 4.25
CA LYS A 247 -6.17 -22.77 4.81
C LYS A 247 -5.53 -24.15 4.98
N ALA A 248 -6.14 -24.99 5.80
CA ALA A 248 -5.72 -26.38 5.94
C ALA A 248 -5.82 -27.14 4.61
N ALA A 249 -5.01 -28.19 4.47
CA ALA A 249 -5.07 -29.05 3.30
C ALA A 249 -6.49 -29.66 3.15
N GLY A 250 -7.06 -29.57 1.97
CA GLY A 250 -8.43 -30.03 1.68
C GLY A 250 -9.52 -28.95 1.76
N GLU A 251 -9.23 -27.78 2.31
CA GLU A 251 -10.17 -26.64 2.36
C GLU A 251 -9.96 -25.63 1.21
N ALA A 252 -9.09 -25.96 0.26
CA ALA A 252 -8.80 -25.08 -0.87
C ALA A 252 -10.01 -25.01 -1.80
N SER A 253 -10.51 -23.80 -2.04
CA SER A 253 -11.53 -23.52 -3.05
C SER A 253 -10.88 -23.38 -4.43
N PRO A 254 -11.58 -23.78 -5.52
CA PRO A 254 -11.05 -23.57 -6.86
C PRO A 254 -10.82 -22.08 -7.14
N PRO A 255 -9.86 -21.73 -8.00
CA PRO A 255 -9.65 -20.33 -8.39
C PRO A 255 -10.90 -19.79 -9.11
N PRO A 256 -11.26 -18.52 -8.94
CA PRO A 256 -12.34 -17.91 -9.69
C PRO A 256 -12.04 -17.95 -11.19
N ALA A 257 -13.08 -17.98 -12.02
CA ALA A 257 -12.90 -17.87 -13.48
C ALA A 257 -12.34 -16.47 -13.84
N PRO A 258 -11.56 -16.31 -14.92
CA PRO A 258 -11.07 -15.01 -15.37
C PRO A 258 -12.16 -13.94 -15.54
N ALA A 259 -13.36 -14.33 -15.98
CA ALA A 259 -14.52 -13.46 -16.08
C ALA A 259 -14.95 -12.85 -14.72
N GLN A 260 -14.80 -13.58 -13.63
CA GLN A 260 -15.12 -13.09 -12.29
C GLN A 260 -14.08 -12.05 -11.82
N ALA A 261 -12.81 -12.23 -12.19
CA ALA A 261 -11.77 -11.23 -11.93
C ALA A 261 -12.01 -9.94 -12.74
N ALA A 262 -12.42 -10.06 -14.00
CA ALA A 262 -12.77 -8.91 -14.85
C ALA A 262 -14.03 -8.18 -14.32
N GLU A 263 -15.06 -8.92 -13.90
CA GLU A 263 -16.29 -8.33 -13.33
C GLU A 263 -16.02 -7.60 -12.02
N PHE A 264 -15.12 -8.11 -11.17
CA PHE A 264 -14.69 -7.42 -9.94
C PHE A 264 -14.13 -6.03 -10.24
N LEU A 265 -13.28 -5.89 -11.26
CA LEU A 265 -12.74 -4.59 -11.67
C LEU A 265 -13.86 -3.68 -12.20
N ALA A 266 -14.69 -4.20 -13.10
CA ALA A 266 -15.77 -3.45 -13.73
C ALA A 266 -16.83 -2.98 -12.72
N GLU A 267 -17.20 -3.81 -11.74
CA GLU A 267 -18.14 -3.46 -10.68
C GLU A 267 -17.57 -2.33 -9.81
N ALA A 268 -16.31 -2.43 -9.42
CA ALA A 268 -15.66 -1.41 -8.60
C ALA A 268 -15.59 -0.04 -9.30
N GLU A 269 -15.31 -0.03 -10.60
CA GLU A 269 -15.24 1.20 -11.41
C GLU A 269 -16.60 1.82 -11.73
N ARG A 270 -17.69 1.05 -11.73
CA ARG A 270 -19.06 1.55 -11.93
C ARG A 270 -19.64 2.24 -10.70
N GLY A 271 -19.08 2.04 -9.53
CA GLY A 271 -19.52 2.66 -8.28
C GLY A 271 -19.53 4.18 -8.36
N LYS A 272 -20.42 4.84 -7.62
CA LYS A 272 -20.45 6.30 -7.53
C LYS A 272 -19.27 6.80 -6.68
N PRO A 273 -18.62 7.93 -7.04
CA PRO A 273 -17.62 8.54 -6.19
C PRO A 273 -18.19 8.83 -4.79
N SER A 274 -17.56 8.27 -3.77
CA SER A 274 -17.93 8.44 -2.35
C SER A 274 -17.07 9.48 -1.64
N ALA A 275 -15.83 9.68 -2.13
CA ALA A 275 -14.93 10.71 -1.61
C ALA A 275 -14.00 11.22 -2.71
N ARG A 276 -13.56 12.47 -2.56
CA ARG A 276 -12.53 13.10 -3.37
C ARG A 276 -11.58 13.85 -2.46
N ALA A 277 -10.31 13.72 -2.71
CA ALA A 277 -9.25 14.40 -1.96
C ALA A 277 -8.14 14.84 -2.92
N GLU A 278 -7.30 15.75 -2.46
CA GLU A 278 -6.09 16.15 -3.16
C GLU A 278 -4.89 15.98 -2.24
N ALA A 279 -3.81 15.43 -2.78
CA ALA A 279 -2.56 15.26 -2.07
C ALA A 279 -1.39 15.54 -3.02
N ILE A 280 -0.59 16.56 -2.72
CA ILE A 280 0.64 16.91 -3.46
C ILE A 280 0.39 16.95 -4.98
N GLY A 281 -0.61 17.73 -5.43
CA GLY A 281 -0.93 17.87 -6.84
C GLY A 281 -1.48 16.61 -7.51
N THR A 282 -1.94 15.65 -6.73
CA THR A 282 -2.60 14.42 -7.21
C THR A 282 -4.03 14.38 -6.69
N ARG A 283 -4.99 14.21 -7.58
CA ARG A 283 -6.40 14.03 -7.22
C ARG A 283 -6.67 12.57 -6.92
N GLN A 284 -7.33 12.34 -5.79
CA GLN A 284 -7.78 11.02 -5.35
C GLN A 284 -9.30 10.92 -5.51
N GLU A 285 -9.77 9.87 -6.12
CA GLU A 285 -11.18 9.53 -6.17
C GLU A 285 -11.39 8.15 -5.55
N THR A 286 -12.28 8.07 -4.56
CA THR A 286 -12.65 6.82 -3.89
C THR A 286 -14.09 6.48 -4.25
N ARG A 287 -14.34 5.21 -4.55
CA ARG A 287 -15.67 4.63 -4.73
C ARG A 287 -15.84 3.52 -3.72
N ASP A 288 -16.71 3.76 -2.75
CA ASP A 288 -16.94 2.87 -1.62
C ASP A 288 -18.26 2.11 -1.85
N GLY A 289 -18.17 0.98 -2.55
CA GLY A 289 -19.31 0.10 -2.85
C GLY A 289 -19.55 -0.93 -1.74
N ASP A 290 -20.59 -1.74 -1.87
CA ASP A 290 -20.96 -2.75 -0.87
C ASP A 290 -19.89 -3.84 -0.74
N LYS A 291 -19.32 -4.28 -1.85
CA LYS A 291 -18.35 -5.38 -1.91
C LYS A 291 -16.93 -4.96 -2.22
N THR A 292 -16.74 -3.72 -2.65
CA THR A 292 -15.46 -3.24 -3.15
C THR A 292 -15.15 -1.84 -2.66
N LEU A 293 -13.87 -1.57 -2.44
CA LEU A 293 -13.32 -0.22 -2.30
C LEU A 293 -12.37 0.02 -3.47
N PHE A 294 -12.68 1.02 -4.29
CA PHE A 294 -11.86 1.44 -5.43
C PHE A 294 -11.26 2.80 -5.16
N ASN A 295 -9.97 2.95 -5.45
CA ASN A 295 -9.27 4.23 -5.40
C ASN A 295 -8.55 4.48 -6.71
N GLU A 296 -8.72 5.67 -7.26
CA GLU A 296 -8.01 6.14 -8.44
C GLU A 296 -7.23 7.41 -8.10
N ALA A 297 -5.93 7.40 -8.39
CA ALA A 297 -5.05 8.56 -8.32
C ALA A 297 -4.83 9.13 -9.71
N LYS A 298 -5.04 10.43 -9.87
CA LYS A 298 -4.83 11.18 -11.13
C LYS A 298 -3.92 12.37 -10.89
N SER A 299 -3.02 12.63 -11.83
CA SER A 299 -2.26 13.88 -11.87
C SER A 299 -3.17 15.08 -12.20
N ASN A 300 -2.66 16.29 -12.02
CA ASN A 300 -3.43 17.51 -12.23
C ASN A 300 -3.90 17.71 -13.68
N ASP A 301 -3.17 17.16 -14.64
CA ASP A 301 -3.55 17.15 -16.06
C ASP A 301 -4.61 16.10 -16.40
N GLY A 302 -5.03 15.31 -15.41
CA GLY A 302 -6.07 14.30 -15.55
C GLY A 302 -5.59 12.91 -15.93
N ALA A 303 -4.29 12.71 -16.19
CA ALA A 303 -3.74 11.37 -16.43
C ALA A 303 -3.84 10.52 -15.16
N TRP A 304 -4.32 9.28 -15.29
CA TRP A 304 -4.35 8.38 -14.15
C TRP A 304 -2.96 7.82 -13.86
N LEU A 305 -2.65 7.69 -12.56
CA LEU A 305 -1.36 7.26 -12.06
C LEU A 305 -1.40 5.86 -11.46
N HIS A 306 -2.51 5.55 -10.80
CA HIS A 306 -2.68 4.26 -10.12
C HIS A 306 -4.16 4.00 -9.84
N ARG A 307 -4.56 2.75 -9.97
CA ARG A 307 -5.86 2.25 -9.55
C ARG A 307 -5.67 1.08 -8.62
N SER A 308 -6.31 1.13 -7.46
CA SER A 308 -6.35 0.03 -6.51
C SER A 308 -7.77 -0.42 -6.23
N TYR A 309 -7.93 -1.72 -6.09
CA TYR A 309 -9.21 -2.39 -5.88
C TYR A 309 -9.06 -3.33 -4.69
N LEU A 310 -9.93 -3.20 -3.71
CA LEU A 310 -9.93 -4.03 -2.52
C LEU A 310 -11.32 -4.66 -2.35
N ALA A 311 -11.41 -5.97 -2.24
CA ALA A 311 -12.63 -6.64 -1.83
C ALA A 311 -12.89 -6.38 -0.34
N LYS A 312 -14.15 -6.16 0.05
CA LYS A 312 -14.57 -5.99 1.44
C LYS A 312 -14.90 -7.29 2.13
#